data_13f9f4c66cbb92a6f2acf703a42fbda4
#
_entry.id   13f9f4c66cbb92a6f2acf703a42fbda4
#
_cell.length_a   1.000
_cell.length_b   1.000
_cell.length_c   1.000
_cell.angle_alpha   90.00
_cell.angle_beta   90.00
_cell.angle_gamma   90.00
#
_symmetry.space_group_name_H-M   'P 1'
#
loop_
_entity.id
_entity.type
_entity.pdbx_description
1 polymer ?
#
loop_
_entity_poly.entity_id
_entity_poly.type
_entity_poly.pdbx_seq_one_letter_code
_entity_poly.pdbx_strand_id
1 'polypeptide(L)'
;MSKIKVKNPIVELDGDEMTRVIWDFIKNKLILPYLDLGIEYFDLGIKNRDNTSDQITIDCAKAIKKNGVGIKCATITPDEARVKEFNLKKMWRSPNGTIRNIIGGTVFREPIICKNIPKLVPSWTDPVIIGRHAFGDQYRATDFKVPGKGKLEIKWTAEDGSDEKKYEVFNFPGPGIALSMYNLDKSIEDFARSCFNYGLIKKWPVYFSTKNTILKTYDGRFKD
;
A
#
# COMPACT_ATOMS: atom_id res chain seq x y z
N MET A 1 37.72 1.90 -11.68
CA MET A 1 37.03 3.20 -11.71
C MET A 1 36.67 3.59 -10.29
N SER A 2 36.78 4.86 -9.93
CA SER A 2 36.32 5.32 -8.63
C SER A 2 34.79 5.19 -8.57
N LYS A 3 34.26 4.65 -7.43
CA LYS A 3 32.81 4.56 -7.23
C LYS A 3 32.21 5.96 -7.03
N ILE A 4 31.00 6.13 -7.51
CA ILE A 4 30.20 7.34 -7.26
C ILE A 4 29.71 7.30 -5.82
N LYS A 5 30.08 8.30 -5.03
CA LYS A 5 29.65 8.41 -3.63
C LYS A 5 28.18 8.86 -3.56
N VAL A 6 27.35 8.06 -2.91
CA VAL A 6 25.95 8.39 -2.65
C VAL A 6 25.85 9.01 -1.24
N LYS A 7 25.27 10.21 -1.17
CA LYS A 7 25.24 10.99 0.07
C LYS A 7 24.37 10.37 1.15
N ASN A 8 23.19 9.92 0.80
CA ASN A 8 22.23 9.37 1.76
C ASN A 8 22.16 7.84 1.63
N PRO A 9 22.07 7.12 2.74
CA PRO A 9 21.84 5.68 2.69
C PRO A 9 20.44 5.38 2.11
N ILE A 10 20.30 4.21 1.52
CA ILE A 10 19.01 3.65 1.14
C ILE A 10 18.56 2.60 2.15
N VAL A 11 17.25 2.43 2.28
CA VAL A 11 16.67 1.33 3.06
C VAL A 11 16.38 0.16 2.12
N GLU A 12 17.01 -0.96 2.39
CA GLU A 12 16.80 -2.20 1.65
C GLU A 12 15.83 -3.10 2.41
N LEU A 13 14.72 -3.43 1.76
CA LEU A 13 13.69 -4.32 2.27
C LEU A 13 13.75 -5.61 1.45
N ASP A 14 14.52 -6.57 1.97
CA ASP A 14 14.67 -7.86 1.32
C ASP A 14 13.37 -8.66 1.38
N GLY A 15 13.21 -9.60 0.48
CA GLY A 15 11.96 -10.32 0.29
C GLY A 15 12.11 -11.83 0.44
N ASP A 16 11.24 -12.52 -0.26
CA ASP A 16 11.15 -13.97 -0.22
C ASP A 16 11.56 -14.59 -1.56
N GLU A 17 11.91 -15.88 -1.51
CA GLU A 17 12.08 -16.77 -2.66
C GLU A 17 13.03 -16.19 -3.73
N MET A 18 12.62 -16.27 -4.99
CA MET A 18 13.44 -15.88 -6.15
C MET A 18 13.81 -14.38 -6.13
N THR A 19 12.94 -13.51 -5.58
CA THR A 19 13.21 -12.07 -5.57
C THR A 19 14.41 -11.70 -4.70
N ARG A 20 14.63 -12.40 -3.59
CA ARG A 20 15.82 -12.25 -2.75
C ARG A 20 17.09 -12.57 -3.52
N VAL A 21 17.09 -13.69 -4.23
CA VAL A 21 18.23 -14.16 -5.02
C VAL A 21 18.54 -13.19 -6.16
N ILE A 22 17.53 -12.80 -6.93
CA ILE A 22 17.69 -11.87 -8.06
C ILE A 22 18.14 -10.49 -7.57
N TRP A 23 17.59 -10.00 -6.46
CA TRP A 23 17.98 -8.71 -5.92
C TRP A 23 19.42 -8.68 -5.43
N ASP A 24 19.86 -9.72 -4.74
CA ASP A 24 21.27 -9.85 -4.32
C ASP A 24 22.21 -9.86 -5.54
N PHE A 25 21.83 -10.58 -6.60
CA PHE A 25 22.57 -10.60 -7.84
C PHE A 25 22.65 -9.21 -8.51
N ILE A 26 21.53 -8.49 -8.60
CA ILE A 26 21.46 -7.11 -9.14
C ILE A 26 22.35 -6.18 -8.31
N LYS A 27 22.21 -6.22 -6.99
CA LYS A 27 22.96 -5.38 -6.07
C LYS A 27 24.46 -5.58 -6.26
N ASN A 28 24.91 -6.82 -6.26
CA ASN A 28 26.34 -7.16 -6.34
C ASN A 28 26.95 -6.95 -7.73
N LYS A 29 26.17 -7.09 -8.81
CA LYS A 29 26.68 -7.00 -10.19
C LYS A 29 26.47 -5.64 -10.84
N LEU A 30 25.39 -4.95 -10.51
CA LEU A 30 24.96 -3.75 -11.24
C LEU A 30 24.96 -2.47 -10.38
N ILE A 31 25.03 -2.58 -9.05
CA ILE A 31 24.93 -1.42 -8.15
C ILE A 31 26.26 -1.19 -7.41
N LEU A 32 26.67 -2.12 -6.56
CA LEU A 32 27.82 -1.95 -5.68
C LEU A 32 29.17 -1.84 -6.39
N PRO A 33 29.39 -2.35 -7.61
CA PRO A 33 30.61 -2.09 -8.34
C PRO A 33 30.80 -0.60 -8.72
N TYR A 34 29.72 0.14 -8.88
CA TYR A 34 29.72 1.52 -9.38
C TYR A 34 29.43 2.56 -8.31
N LEU A 35 28.69 2.19 -7.25
CA LEU A 35 28.24 3.11 -6.22
C LEU A 35 28.91 2.79 -4.88
N ASP A 36 29.36 3.83 -4.18
CA ASP A 36 29.68 3.81 -2.75
C ASP A 36 28.41 4.22 -2.00
N LEU A 37 27.63 3.23 -1.58
CA LEU A 37 26.26 3.36 -1.09
C LEU A 37 26.13 2.73 0.29
N GLY A 38 25.69 3.53 1.28
CA GLY A 38 25.24 3.02 2.57
C GLY A 38 23.89 2.30 2.42
N ILE A 39 23.75 1.12 3.01
CA ILE A 39 22.52 0.33 2.98
C ILE A 39 22.08 0.03 4.41
N GLU A 40 20.87 0.44 4.78
CA GLU A 40 20.18 0.03 6.00
C GLU A 40 19.27 -1.15 5.65
N TYR A 41 19.68 -2.36 6.05
CA TYR A 41 19.06 -3.62 5.62
C TYR A 41 17.97 -4.10 6.56
N PHE A 42 16.84 -4.52 6.01
CA PHE A 42 15.71 -5.16 6.71
C PHE A 42 15.29 -6.44 5.97
N ASP A 43 15.30 -7.55 6.68
CA ASP A 43 14.78 -8.82 6.17
C ASP A 43 13.26 -8.89 6.35
N LEU A 44 12.50 -8.69 5.26
CA LEU A 44 11.05 -8.83 5.23
C LEU A 44 10.58 -10.22 4.77
N GLY A 45 11.45 -11.21 4.76
CA GLY A 45 11.07 -12.60 4.50
C GLY A 45 10.02 -13.08 5.51
N ILE A 46 9.10 -13.94 5.05
CA ILE A 46 7.93 -14.35 5.82
C ILE A 46 8.27 -14.93 7.20
N LYS A 47 9.37 -15.69 7.28
CA LYS A 47 9.83 -16.28 8.55
C LYS A 47 10.28 -15.21 9.56
N ASN A 48 11.03 -14.21 9.10
CA ASN A 48 11.49 -13.14 9.98
C ASN A 48 10.34 -12.22 10.38
N ARG A 49 9.40 -11.96 9.49
CA ARG A 49 8.17 -11.25 9.81
C ARG A 49 7.36 -11.99 10.89
N ASP A 50 7.23 -13.30 10.78
CA ASP A 50 6.54 -14.13 11.80
C ASP A 50 7.28 -14.09 13.15
N ASN A 51 8.61 -14.23 13.14
CA ASN A 51 9.44 -14.18 14.35
C ASN A 51 9.30 -12.85 15.09
N THR A 52 9.29 -11.74 14.37
CA THR A 52 9.18 -10.39 14.91
C THR A 52 7.72 -9.94 15.11
N SER A 53 6.75 -10.82 14.90
CA SER A 53 5.33 -10.48 14.94
C SER A 53 4.99 -9.29 14.01
N ASP A 54 5.63 -9.25 12.85
CA ASP A 54 5.55 -8.22 11.80
C ASP A 54 6.07 -6.82 12.22
N GLN A 55 6.73 -6.71 13.37
CA GLN A 55 7.32 -5.44 13.83
C GLN A 55 8.35 -4.92 12.84
N ILE A 56 9.13 -5.81 12.20
CA ILE A 56 10.12 -5.45 11.19
C ILE A 56 9.54 -4.64 10.02
N THR A 57 8.27 -4.89 9.66
CA THR A 57 7.56 -4.12 8.62
C THR A 57 7.31 -2.68 9.03
N ILE A 58 7.05 -2.45 10.31
CA ILE A 58 6.85 -1.10 10.87
C ILE A 58 8.19 -0.36 10.94
N ASP A 59 9.23 -1.05 11.39
CA ASP A 59 10.56 -0.47 11.58
C ASP A 59 11.19 -0.05 10.25
N CYS A 60 11.10 -0.90 9.23
CA CYS A 60 11.59 -0.54 7.90
C CYS A 60 10.82 0.65 7.28
N ALA A 61 9.50 0.75 7.50
CA ALA A 61 8.73 1.88 7.02
C ALA A 61 9.14 3.19 7.69
N LYS A 62 9.45 3.16 9.00
CA LYS A 62 9.99 4.31 9.72
C LYS A 62 11.40 4.69 9.21
N ALA A 63 12.24 3.70 8.92
CA ALA A 63 13.55 3.92 8.33
C ALA A 63 13.46 4.59 6.96
N ILE A 64 12.51 4.18 6.10
CA ILE A 64 12.25 4.85 4.82
C ILE A 64 11.85 6.31 5.02
N LYS A 65 10.97 6.60 5.97
CA LYS A 65 10.60 8.00 6.29
C LYS A 65 11.81 8.85 6.70
N LYS A 66 12.74 8.26 7.45
CA LYS A 66 13.95 8.94 7.91
C LYS A 66 14.95 9.17 6.78
N ASN A 67 15.18 8.15 5.94
CA ASN A 67 16.23 8.19 4.90
C ASN A 67 15.71 8.73 3.55
N GLY A 68 14.40 8.78 3.34
CA GLY A 68 13.76 9.32 2.13
C GLY A 68 13.68 8.34 0.95
N VAL A 69 14.38 7.21 0.98
CA VAL A 69 14.42 6.22 -0.10
C VAL A 69 14.41 4.81 0.46
N GLY A 70 13.60 3.95 -0.13
CA GLY A 70 13.59 2.51 0.17
C GLY A 70 13.39 1.70 -1.10
N ILE A 71 14.04 0.53 -1.17
CA ILE A 71 13.88 -0.46 -2.23
C ILE A 71 13.32 -1.73 -1.60
N LYS A 72 12.19 -2.20 -2.11
CA LYS A 72 11.51 -3.37 -1.58
C LYS A 72 11.43 -4.50 -2.59
N CYS A 73 11.94 -5.67 -2.18
CA CYS A 73 11.71 -6.92 -2.89
C CYS A 73 10.28 -7.45 -2.69
N ALA A 74 9.84 -8.35 -3.54
CA ALA A 74 8.56 -9.03 -3.35
C ALA A 74 8.59 -9.89 -2.09
N THR A 75 7.46 -9.91 -1.38
CA THR A 75 7.28 -10.66 -0.12
C THR A 75 6.05 -11.55 -0.23
N ILE A 76 6.09 -12.69 0.43
CA ILE A 76 4.93 -13.58 0.55
C ILE A 76 3.85 -12.86 1.38
N THR A 77 2.63 -12.80 0.83
CA THR A 77 1.41 -12.55 1.59
C THR A 77 0.74 -13.91 1.79
N PRO A 78 0.79 -14.48 3.00
CA PRO A 78 0.37 -15.85 3.20
C PRO A 78 -1.15 -15.99 3.08
N ASP A 79 -1.57 -17.05 2.43
CA ASP A 79 -2.90 -17.64 2.52
C ASP A 79 -2.88 -18.83 3.52
N GLU A 80 -3.98 -19.54 3.63
CA GLU A 80 -4.10 -20.68 4.54
C GLU A 80 -3.09 -21.80 4.24
N ALA A 81 -2.75 -22.01 2.97
CA ALA A 81 -1.78 -23.02 2.55
C ALA A 81 -0.37 -22.61 2.98
N ARG A 82 0.01 -21.36 2.74
CA ARG A 82 1.30 -20.79 3.15
C ARG A 82 1.47 -20.71 4.66
N VAL A 83 0.39 -20.45 5.41
CA VAL A 83 0.42 -20.50 6.89
C VAL A 83 0.84 -21.89 7.37
N LYS A 84 0.29 -22.96 6.78
CA LYS A 84 0.66 -24.34 7.11
C LYS A 84 2.07 -24.68 6.65
N GLU A 85 2.42 -24.34 5.41
CA GLU A 85 3.74 -24.60 4.81
C GLU A 85 4.88 -24.04 5.65
N PHE A 86 4.75 -22.79 6.10
CA PHE A 86 5.78 -22.08 6.87
C PHE A 86 5.61 -22.20 8.37
N ASN A 87 4.54 -22.86 8.84
CA ASN A 87 4.18 -23.00 10.25
C ASN A 87 4.09 -21.62 10.95
N LEU A 88 3.35 -20.70 10.34
CA LEU A 88 3.24 -19.32 10.84
C LEU A 88 2.27 -19.22 12.02
N LYS A 89 2.54 -18.28 12.91
CA LYS A 89 1.68 -17.95 14.07
C LYS A 89 0.28 -17.50 13.66
N LYS A 90 0.18 -16.83 12.50
CA LYS A 90 -1.10 -16.38 11.92
C LYS A 90 -0.94 -16.01 10.44
N MET A 91 -2.05 -15.77 9.77
CA MET A 91 -2.08 -15.24 8.41
C MET A 91 -1.77 -13.72 8.44
N TRP A 92 -0.48 -13.38 8.21
CA TRP A 92 -0.01 -12.00 8.21
C TRP A 92 -0.57 -11.20 7.04
N ARG A 93 -0.91 -9.93 7.28
CA ARG A 93 -1.34 -9.01 6.22
C ARG A 93 -0.17 -8.69 5.28
N SER A 94 -0.50 -8.17 4.09
CA SER A 94 0.51 -7.70 3.14
C SER A 94 1.33 -6.56 3.74
N PRO A 95 2.67 -6.68 3.79
CA PRO A 95 3.53 -5.61 4.30
C PRO A 95 3.46 -4.35 3.42
N ASN A 96 3.10 -4.50 2.14
CA ASN A 96 2.93 -3.36 1.24
C ASN A 96 1.90 -2.35 1.74
N GLY A 97 0.77 -2.83 2.25
CA GLY A 97 -0.26 -1.98 2.84
C GLY A 97 0.24 -1.24 4.08
N THR A 98 0.89 -1.95 5.00
CA THR A 98 1.45 -1.37 6.23
C THR A 98 2.49 -0.30 5.93
N ILE A 99 3.45 -0.60 5.04
CA ILE A 99 4.51 0.34 4.65
C ILE A 99 3.92 1.59 4.02
N ARG A 100 3.03 1.44 3.03
CA ARG A 100 2.39 2.58 2.34
C ARG A 100 1.61 3.48 3.28
N ASN A 101 0.87 2.90 4.20
CA ASN A 101 0.11 3.66 5.19
C ASN A 101 1.00 4.44 6.16
N ILE A 102 2.13 3.86 6.57
CA ILE A 102 3.10 4.55 7.45
C ILE A 102 3.80 5.67 6.70
N ILE A 103 4.21 5.43 5.44
CA ILE A 103 4.88 6.43 4.62
C ILE A 103 3.92 7.53 4.20
N GLY A 104 2.64 7.23 4.02
CA GLY A 104 1.62 8.17 3.54
C GLY A 104 1.75 8.45 2.04
N GLY A 105 2.18 7.46 1.26
CA GLY A 105 2.49 7.63 -0.15
C GLY A 105 1.35 7.32 -1.09
N THR A 106 1.41 7.91 -2.27
CA THR A 106 0.55 7.60 -3.41
C THR A 106 1.31 6.72 -4.40
N VAL A 107 0.63 5.72 -4.95
CA VAL A 107 1.22 4.83 -5.95
C VAL A 107 0.89 5.34 -7.35
N PHE A 108 1.91 5.82 -8.05
CA PHE A 108 1.84 6.09 -9.48
C PHE A 108 2.59 5.00 -10.24
N ARG A 109 1.97 4.47 -11.28
CA ARG A 109 2.60 3.48 -12.17
C ARG A 109 2.70 4.08 -13.56
N GLU A 110 3.89 4.58 -13.90
CA GLU A 110 4.18 4.99 -15.26
C GLU A 110 4.29 3.75 -16.17
N PRO A 111 3.66 3.78 -17.35
CA PRO A 111 3.84 2.71 -18.31
C PRO A 111 5.25 2.71 -18.87
N ILE A 112 5.85 1.53 -18.96
CA ILE A 112 7.10 1.32 -19.69
C ILE A 112 6.73 1.06 -21.14
N ILE A 113 7.04 2.00 -22.04
CA ILE A 113 6.71 1.91 -23.46
C ILE A 113 7.94 1.46 -24.24
N CYS A 114 7.87 0.28 -24.82
CA CYS A 114 8.90 -0.25 -25.72
C CYS A 114 8.45 -0.10 -27.17
N LYS A 115 9.31 0.47 -28.03
CA LYS A 115 8.97 0.74 -29.43
C LYS A 115 8.65 -0.50 -30.25
N ASN A 116 9.26 -1.61 -29.91
CA ASN A 116 9.13 -2.90 -30.61
C ASN A 116 8.08 -3.85 -30.00
N ILE A 117 7.36 -3.41 -28.97
CA ILE A 117 6.29 -4.18 -28.34
C ILE A 117 4.96 -3.53 -28.64
N PRO A 118 4.01 -4.23 -29.30
CA PRO A 118 2.68 -3.71 -29.56
C PRO A 118 1.96 -3.28 -28.27
N LYS A 119 1.25 -2.15 -28.33
CA LYS A 119 0.42 -1.69 -27.20
C LYS A 119 -0.83 -2.58 -27.10
N LEU A 120 -1.26 -2.82 -25.86
CA LEU A 120 -2.49 -3.57 -25.60
C LEU A 120 -3.73 -2.85 -26.18
N VAL A 121 -3.72 -1.52 -26.15
CA VAL A 121 -4.74 -0.66 -26.78
C VAL A 121 -4.03 0.19 -27.84
N PRO A 122 -4.05 -0.21 -29.11
CA PRO A 122 -3.30 0.46 -30.17
C PRO A 122 -3.63 1.94 -30.35
N SER A 123 -4.88 2.34 -30.09
CA SER A 123 -5.37 3.71 -30.22
C SER A 123 -4.86 4.66 -29.13
N TRP A 124 -4.31 4.15 -28.04
CA TRP A 124 -3.73 4.99 -26.99
C TRP A 124 -2.33 5.45 -27.40
N THR A 125 -2.25 6.68 -27.88
CA THR A 125 -0.97 7.29 -28.30
C THR A 125 -0.15 7.80 -27.14
N ASP A 126 -0.82 8.30 -26.09
CA ASP A 126 -0.22 8.88 -24.92
C ASP A 126 -0.32 7.97 -23.69
N PRO A 127 0.63 8.04 -22.76
CA PRO A 127 0.57 7.26 -21.54
C PRO A 127 -0.57 7.71 -20.62
N VAL A 128 -1.29 6.75 -20.05
CA VAL A 128 -2.29 6.98 -19.02
C VAL A 128 -1.75 6.47 -17.69
N ILE A 129 -1.72 7.34 -16.68
CA ILE A 129 -1.20 7.00 -15.35
C ILE A 129 -2.35 7.04 -14.35
N ILE A 130 -2.51 5.92 -13.63
CA ILE A 130 -3.53 5.80 -12.60
C ILE A 130 -2.90 6.04 -11.24
N GLY A 131 -3.27 7.13 -10.59
CA GLY A 131 -3.01 7.35 -9.16
C GLY A 131 -4.01 6.57 -8.32
N ARG A 132 -3.53 5.89 -7.27
CA ARG A 132 -4.36 5.09 -6.39
C ARG A 132 -4.30 5.61 -4.96
N HIS A 133 -5.45 5.99 -4.41
CA HIS A 133 -5.60 6.23 -2.99
C HIS A 133 -5.78 4.89 -2.26
N ALA A 134 -4.84 4.54 -1.39
CA ALA A 134 -4.82 3.26 -0.69
C ALA A 134 -4.73 3.48 0.81
N PHE A 135 -5.86 3.88 1.42
CA PHE A 135 -5.97 4.09 2.86
C PHE A 135 -7.40 3.77 3.31
N GLY A 136 -7.56 3.03 4.41
CA GLY A 136 -8.86 2.76 5.01
C GLY A 136 -9.88 1.99 4.15
N ASP A 137 -9.52 1.67 2.92
CA ASP A 137 -10.31 0.97 1.93
C ASP A 137 -10.01 -0.54 1.91
N GLN A 138 -9.90 -1.14 0.73
CA GLN A 138 -9.65 -2.58 0.54
C GLN A 138 -8.49 -3.16 1.37
N TYR A 139 -7.48 -2.35 1.73
CA TYR A 139 -6.31 -2.83 2.49
C TYR A 139 -6.51 -2.82 4.01
N ARG A 140 -7.48 -2.05 4.51
CA ARG A 140 -7.78 -1.90 5.93
C ARG A 140 -9.25 -2.05 6.27
N ALA A 141 -10.08 -2.40 5.30
CA ALA A 141 -11.47 -2.71 5.55
C ALA A 141 -11.61 -3.79 6.61
N THR A 142 -12.65 -3.70 7.39
CA THR A 142 -13.07 -4.75 8.30
C THR A 142 -14.24 -5.48 7.68
N ASP A 143 -14.08 -6.75 7.40
CA ASP A 143 -15.10 -7.60 6.83
C ASP A 143 -15.31 -8.88 7.65
N PHE A 144 -16.51 -9.42 7.61
CA PHE A 144 -16.84 -10.65 8.30
C PHE A 144 -18.07 -11.34 7.72
N LYS A 145 -18.20 -12.64 8.00
CA LYS A 145 -19.40 -13.42 7.69
C LYS A 145 -20.47 -13.19 8.74
N VAL A 146 -21.65 -12.79 8.30
CA VAL A 146 -22.85 -12.73 9.14
C VAL A 146 -23.45 -14.13 9.21
N PRO A 147 -23.52 -14.76 10.39
CA PRO A 147 -23.88 -16.18 10.50
C PRO A 147 -25.38 -16.48 10.35
N GLY A 148 -26.24 -15.46 10.46
CA GLY A 148 -27.68 -15.66 10.43
C GLY A 148 -28.48 -14.38 10.54
N LYS A 149 -29.74 -14.51 10.95
CA LYS A 149 -30.62 -13.35 11.20
C LYS A 149 -30.03 -12.42 12.25
N GLY A 150 -30.07 -11.12 12.00
CA GLY A 150 -29.55 -10.15 12.95
C GLY A 150 -29.40 -8.76 12.38
N LYS A 151 -29.13 -7.79 13.24
CA LYS A 151 -29.00 -6.39 12.89
C LYS A 151 -27.52 -5.99 12.80
N LEU A 152 -27.14 -5.35 11.71
CA LEU A 152 -25.85 -4.70 11.54
C LEU A 152 -25.96 -3.21 11.85
N GLU A 153 -25.09 -2.73 12.72
CA GLU A 153 -25.01 -1.31 13.10
C GLU A 153 -23.58 -0.80 12.96
N ILE A 154 -23.43 0.46 12.61
CA ILE A 154 -22.18 1.21 12.71
C ILE A 154 -22.30 2.17 13.88
N LYS A 155 -21.31 2.13 14.75
CA LYS A 155 -21.22 3.01 15.92
C LYS A 155 -19.90 3.76 15.89
N TRP A 156 -19.96 5.07 16.14
CA TRP A 156 -18.82 5.91 16.45
C TRP A 156 -19.04 6.56 17.81
N THR A 157 -17.99 6.60 18.63
CA THR A 157 -18.03 7.22 19.96
C THR A 157 -16.83 8.15 20.06
N ALA A 158 -17.05 9.37 20.53
CA ALA A 158 -15.97 10.31 20.84
C ALA A 158 -15.04 9.74 21.91
N GLU A 159 -13.75 10.07 21.86
CA GLU A 159 -12.73 9.55 22.79
C GLU A 159 -13.07 9.87 24.24
N ASP A 160 -13.61 11.06 24.50
CA ASP A 160 -14.06 11.53 25.82
C ASP A 160 -15.47 11.05 26.20
N GLY A 161 -16.13 10.32 25.32
CA GLY A 161 -17.51 9.85 25.52
C GLY A 161 -18.60 10.92 25.39
N SER A 162 -18.24 12.14 24.97
CA SER A 162 -19.18 13.29 24.90
C SER A 162 -20.22 13.17 23.79
N ASP A 163 -19.93 12.42 22.73
CA ASP A 163 -20.82 12.26 21.58
C ASP A 163 -20.78 10.80 21.05
N GLU A 164 -21.92 10.36 20.57
CA GLU A 164 -22.07 9.02 19.97
C GLU A 164 -22.97 9.10 18.75
N LYS A 165 -22.54 8.45 17.66
CA LYS A 165 -23.37 8.30 16.46
C LYS A 165 -23.57 6.82 16.19
N LYS A 166 -24.83 6.45 16.03
CA LYS A 166 -25.22 5.06 15.76
C LYS A 166 -26.17 5.01 14.59
N TYR A 167 -25.86 4.13 13.64
CA TYR A 167 -26.68 3.94 12.43
C TYR A 167 -26.97 2.46 12.23
N GLU A 168 -28.24 2.12 12.03
CA GLU A 168 -28.62 0.82 11.52
C GLU A 168 -28.25 0.76 10.04
N VAL A 169 -27.45 -0.24 9.65
CA VAL A 169 -27.00 -0.46 8.27
C VAL A 169 -27.97 -1.38 7.55
N PHE A 170 -28.27 -2.53 8.17
CA PHE A 170 -29.12 -3.54 7.57
C PHE A 170 -29.61 -4.55 8.61
N ASN A 171 -30.84 -5.04 8.41
CA ASN A 171 -31.39 -6.14 9.20
C ASN A 171 -31.40 -7.42 8.37
N PHE A 172 -30.45 -8.30 8.65
CA PHE A 172 -30.23 -9.52 7.90
C PHE A 172 -31.34 -10.54 8.14
N PRO A 173 -32.03 -11.00 7.09
CA PRO A 173 -33.03 -12.08 7.21
C PRO A 173 -32.40 -13.47 7.30
N GLY A 174 -31.10 -13.61 7.04
CA GLY A 174 -30.33 -14.85 7.04
C GLY A 174 -28.84 -14.59 6.94
N PRO A 175 -28.03 -15.62 6.66
CA PRO A 175 -26.58 -15.47 6.49
C PRO A 175 -26.20 -14.49 5.39
N GLY A 176 -25.05 -13.81 5.55
CA GLY A 176 -24.52 -12.86 4.59
C GLY A 176 -23.08 -12.46 4.89
N ILE A 177 -22.69 -11.34 4.34
CA ILE A 177 -21.37 -10.72 4.56
C ILE A 177 -21.54 -9.23 4.84
N ALA A 178 -20.64 -8.66 5.62
CA ALA A 178 -20.58 -7.24 5.90
C ALA A 178 -19.16 -6.73 5.76
N LEU A 179 -19.04 -5.44 5.36
CA LEU A 179 -17.75 -4.76 5.20
C LEU A 179 -17.90 -3.31 5.63
N SER A 180 -16.89 -2.79 6.32
CA SER A 180 -16.77 -1.39 6.70
C SER A 180 -15.45 -0.82 6.21
N MET A 181 -15.50 0.42 5.69
CA MET A 181 -14.35 1.21 5.26
C MET A 181 -14.35 2.56 5.97
N TYR A 182 -13.20 3.23 6.00
CA TYR A 182 -13.04 4.57 6.55
C TYR A 182 -11.99 5.35 5.78
N ASN A 183 -11.97 6.67 5.95
CA ASN A 183 -10.92 7.54 5.44
C ASN A 183 -10.62 8.65 6.44
N LEU A 184 -9.50 9.34 6.23
CA LEU A 184 -9.09 10.51 7.00
C LEU A 184 -8.89 11.70 6.07
N ASP A 185 -9.29 12.89 6.51
CA ASP A 185 -9.07 14.15 5.78
C ASP A 185 -7.60 14.31 5.38
N LYS A 186 -6.70 14.09 6.34
CA LYS A 186 -5.24 14.16 6.08
C LYS A 186 -4.79 13.22 4.97
N SER A 187 -5.33 12.02 4.90
CA SER A 187 -4.99 11.05 3.84
C SER A 187 -5.52 11.48 2.47
N ILE A 188 -6.72 12.05 2.44
CA ILE A 188 -7.33 12.61 1.23
C ILE A 188 -6.50 13.79 0.70
N GLU A 189 -6.14 14.74 1.56
CA GLU A 189 -5.32 15.90 1.21
C GLU A 189 -3.94 15.48 0.69
N ASP A 190 -3.28 14.53 1.35
CA ASP A 190 -1.95 14.05 0.93
C ASP A 190 -2.01 13.37 -0.44
N PHE A 191 -3.06 12.61 -0.71
CA PHE A 191 -3.30 12.01 -2.01
C PHE A 191 -3.55 13.07 -3.09
N ALA A 192 -4.41 14.06 -2.81
CA ALA A 192 -4.70 15.15 -3.72
C ALA A 192 -3.42 15.94 -4.06
N ARG A 193 -2.62 16.33 -3.05
CA ARG A 193 -1.33 17.00 -3.25
C ARG A 193 -0.39 16.17 -4.12
N SER A 194 -0.28 14.88 -3.85
CA SER A 194 0.58 13.98 -4.63
C SER A 194 0.16 13.95 -6.10
N CYS A 195 -1.14 13.83 -6.36
CA CYS A 195 -1.68 13.80 -7.73
C CYS A 195 -1.46 15.14 -8.47
N PHE A 196 -1.76 16.26 -7.82
CA PHE A 196 -1.56 17.58 -8.45
C PHE A 196 -0.08 17.87 -8.68
N ASN A 197 0.80 17.61 -7.72
CA ASN A 197 2.23 17.82 -7.90
C ASN A 197 2.78 16.93 -9.01
N TYR A 198 2.33 15.69 -9.12
CA TYR A 198 2.72 14.80 -10.20
C TYR A 198 2.26 15.33 -11.56
N GLY A 199 1.02 15.79 -11.66
CA GLY A 199 0.49 16.44 -12.86
C GLY A 199 1.29 17.69 -13.27
N LEU A 200 1.66 18.54 -12.31
CA LEU A 200 2.48 19.72 -12.54
C LEU A 200 3.89 19.37 -13.05
N ILE A 201 4.54 18.38 -12.43
CA ILE A 201 5.88 17.90 -12.86
C ILE A 201 5.84 17.37 -14.29
N LYS A 202 4.82 16.59 -14.61
CA LYS A 202 4.62 16.00 -15.95
C LYS A 202 4.06 16.99 -16.96
N LYS A 203 3.46 18.10 -16.50
CA LYS A 203 2.67 19.04 -17.33
C LYS A 203 1.50 18.36 -18.03
N TRP A 204 0.86 17.44 -17.35
CA TRP A 204 -0.29 16.67 -17.84
C TRP A 204 -1.57 17.04 -17.12
N PRO A 205 -2.73 16.89 -17.79
CA PRO A 205 -4.02 17.08 -17.13
C PRO A 205 -4.24 16.01 -16.05
N VAL A 206 -4.91 16.40 -14.99
CA VAL A 206 -5.29 15.49 -13.89
C VAL A 206 -6.80 15.38 -13.85
N TYR A 207 -7.29 14.14 -13.85
CA TYR A 207 -8.72 13.84 -13.77
C TYR A 207 -9.00 13.10 -12.47
N PHE A 208 -9.99 13.58 -11.72
CA PHE A 208 -10.51 12.90 -10.55
C PHE A 208 -11.80 12.14 -10.87
N SER A 209 -11.89 10.92 -10.36
CA SER A 209 -13.11 10.13 -10.44
C SER A 209 -13.51 9.67 -9.05
N THR A 210 -14.74 9.97 -8.67
CA THR A 210 -15.34 9.55 -7.39
C THR A 210 -16.72 8.97 -7.66
N LYS A 211 -17.28 8.26 -6.68
CA LYS A 211 -18.66 7.77 -6.71
C LYS A 211 -19.60 8.64 -5.85
N ASN A 212 -19.32 9.92 -5.78
CA ASN A 212 -20.09 10.88 -4.93
C ASN A 212 -21.56 11.01 -5.31
N THR A 213 -21.96 10.58 -6.50
CA THR A 213 -23.38 10.52 -6.88
C THR A 213 -24.18 9.51 -6.04
N ILE A 214 -23.52 8.49 -5.49
CA ILE A 214 -24.09 7.45 -4.64
C ILE A 214 -23.54 7.56 -3.22
N LEU A 215 -22.22 7.55 -3.05
CA LEU A 215 -21.54 7.69 -1.76
C LEU A 215 -21.36 9.17 -1.41
N LYS A 216 -22.51 9.85 -1.19
CA LYS A 216 -22.56 11.33 -1.09
C LYS A 216 -21.67 11.89 0.00
N THR A 217 -21.58 11.24 1.15
CA THR A 217 -20.76 11.70 2.27
C THR A 217 -19.32 11.19 2.14
N TYR A 218 -19.13 9.91 1.88
CA TYR A 218 -17.79 9.28 1.83
C TYR A 218 -16.96 9.84 0.67
N ASP A 219 -17.44 9.67 -0.55
CA ASP A 219 -16.77 10.19 -1.75
C ASP A 219 -16.95 11.70 -1.94
N GLY A 220 -18.04 12.26 -1.40
CA GLY A 220 -18.26 13.70 -1.36
C GLY A 220 -17.16 14.40 -0.57
N ARG A 221 -16.78 13.86 0.61
CA ARG A 221 -15.65 14.39 1.38
C ARG A 221 -14.34 14.36 0.62
N PHE A 222 -14.13 13.34 -0.20
CA PHE A 222 -12.96 13.25 -1.07
C PHE A 222 -12.99 14.32 -2.19
N LYS A 223 -14.17 14.61 -2.74
CA LYS A 223 -14.35 15.63 -3.78
C LYS A 223 -14.11 17.04 -3.22
N ASP A 224 -14.67 17.37 -2.06
CA ASP A 224 -14.61 18.69 -1.42
C ASP A 224 -13.21 19.02 -0.87
#